data_633c34a17d76d7e3d4728e79b00d1706
#
_entry.id   633c34a17d76d7e3d4728e79b00d1706
#
_cell.length_a   1.000
_cell.length_b   1.000
_cell.length_c   1.000
_cell.angle_alpha   90.00
_cell.angle_beta   90.00
_cell.angle_gamma   90.00
#
_symmetry.space_group_name_H-M   'P 1'
#
loop_
_entity.id
_entity.type
_entity.pdbx_description
1 polymer ?
#
loop_
_entity_poly.entity_id
_entity_poly.type
_entity_poly.pdbx_seq_one_letter_code
_entity_poly.pdbx_strand_id
1 'polypeptide(L)'
;MTEPSAALAIRDVNLVDGTGTSAIPGQAVLVEGRRISWIGPTDELSLGDRMTIIDGGGQTLLPGLINCHVHLCHDGAPDLFAQARTDSPPTATLRGYLNLQITLRAGITTVRDCGAANNVAIELAHAVENELIPGPRILAAGRVITMTGGHGYFIGREADGADAVRAATRAEIKAGAHFIKAMATGGVLTPGVTPTQTALQPDELEQVSRAAHNSGRRCACHAIGNEGIKNAVRAGIDSIEHGYYLDDEALELMVDRGTFLVPTLLAGHQIILNGQAGRVPSWITEKSLASAEHHQESFTAAVRSGLKIAAGTDAGTPYNPHGDLGAELELMVGYGLRPLDAIVAATRNAAENLDLLHDTGTIAAGKRADLIIVPGDPTADISALAHISFVLSNGNVIRNDLVSAR
;
A
#
# COMPACT_ATOMS: atom_id res chain seq x y z
N MET A 1 -9.10 -28.13 22.21
CA MET A 1 -9.54 -26.93 22.95
C MET A 1 -8.30 -26.04 22.99
N THR A 2 -8.24 -25.05 22.12
CA THR A 2 -7.20 -24.02 22.14
C THR A 2 -7.39 -23.21 23.41
N GLU A 3 -6.32 -23.05 24.21
CA GLU A 3 -6.36 -22.13 25.35
C GLU A 3 -6.86 -20.76 24.87
N PRO A 4 -7.70 -20.06 25.67
CA PRO A 4 -8.11 -18.72 25.30
C PRO A 4 -6.84 -17.88 25.14
N SER A 5 -6.67 -17.27 23.96
CA SER A 5 -5.59 -16.33 23.68
C SER A 5 -5.55 -15.30 24.79
N ALA A 6 -4.36 -15.09 25.40
CA ALA A 6 -4.21 -14.15 26.49
C ALA A 6 -4.71 -12.77 26.06
N ALA A 7 -5.56 -12.15 26.85
CA ALA A 7 -6.04 -10.80 26.59
C ALA A 7 -4.87 -9.81 26.73
N LEU A 8 -4.83 -8.78 25.88
CA LEU A 8 -3.80 -7.74 25.91
C LEU A 8 -4.50 -6.39 26.08
N ALA A 9 -4.02 -5.57 27.00
CA ALA A 9 -4.47 -4.21 27.20
C ALA A 9 -3.34 -3.23 26.85
N ILE A 10 -3.64 -2.29 25.95
CA ILE A 10 -2.78 -1.13 25.71
C ILE A 10 -3.44 0.04 26.44
N ARG A 11 -2.71 0.72 27.32
CA ARG A 11 -3.24 1.82 28.13
C ARG A 11 -2.36 3.05 28.08
N ASP A 12 -2.89 4.16 28.58
CA ASP A 12 -2.20 5.46 28.65
C ASP A 12 -1.63 5.88 27.30
N VAL A 13 -2.53 6.00 26.32
CA VAL A 13 -2.19 6.43 24.95
C VAL A 13 -3.02 7.63 24.50
N ASN A 14 -2.46 8.40 23.59
CA ASN A 14 -3.21 9.34 22.77
C ASN A 14 -3.77 8.58 21.55
N LEU A 15 -5.07 8.40 21.47
CA LEU A 15 -5.71 7.59 20.43
C LEU A 15 -5.98 8.42 19.17
N VAL A 16 -5.37 8.05 18.06
CA VAL A 16 -5.72 8.46 16.69
C VAL A 16 -6.38 7.28 16.02
N ASP A 17 -7.69 7.26 15.95
CA ASP A 17 -8.48 6.10 15.57
C ASP A 17 -8.51 5.79 14.04
N GLY A 18 -7.89 6.65 13.22
CA GLY A 18 -7.87 6.53 11.77
C GLY A 18 -9.09 7.10 11.05
N THR A 19 -10.09 7.62 11.76
CA THR A 19 -11.30 8.22 11.13
C THR A 19 -11.08 9.61 10.57
N GLY A 20 -9.99 10.28 10.94
CA GLY A 20 -9.72 11.69 10.63
C GLY A 20 -10.16 12.65 11.73
N THR A 21 -10.54 12.12 12.90
CA THR A 21 -10.80 12.91 14.12
C THR A 21 -9.50 13.20 14.86
N SER A 22 -9.49 14.28 15.65
CA SER A 22 -8.35 14.66 16.49
C SER A 22 -8.01 13.55 17.50
N ALA A 23 -6.75 13.50 17.92
CA ALA A 23 -6.29 12.59 18.95
C ALA A 23 -7.07 12.74 20.28
N ILE A 24 -7.42 11.63 20.91
CA ILE A 24 -8.10 11.58 22.20
C ILE A 24 -7.08 11.09 23.25
N PRO A 25 -6.70 11.91 24.23
CA PRO A 25 -5.71 11.54 25.23
C PRO A 25 -6.27 10.57 26.27
N GLY A 26 -5.36 9.85 26.97
CA GLY A 26 -5.68 9.01 28.12
C GLY A 26 -6.57 7.82 27.82
N GLN A 27 -6.45 7.25 26.62
CA GLN A 27 -7.26 6.13 26.17
C GLN A 27 -6.57 4.79 26.42
N ALA A 28 -7.41 3.73 26.42
CA ALA A 28 -6.96 2.35 26.44
C ALA A 28 -7.74 1.51 25.41
N VAL A 29 -7.09 0.43 24.96
CA VAL A 29 -7.65 -0.54 24.00
C VAL A 29 -7.45 -1.94 24.58
N LEU A 30 -8.54 -2.73 24.62
CA LEU A 30 -8.50 -4.13 24.97
C LEU A 30 -8.54 -4.99 23.71
N VAL A 31 -7.65 -5.98 23.65
CA VAL A 31 -7.55 -6.95 22.57
C VAL A 31 -7.78 -8.36 23.13
N GLU A 32 -8.71 -9.08 22.52
CA GLU A 32 -9.00 -10.48 22.81
C GLU A 32 -8.77 -11.31 21.54
N GLY A 33 -7.77 -12.20 21.61
CA GLY A 33 -7.34 -12.94 20.44
C GLY A 33 -6.84 -11.99 19.33
N ARG A 34 -7.55 -11.95 18.22
CA ARG A 34 -7.17 -11.16 17.04
C ARG A 34 -8.00 -9.90 16.86
N ARG A 35 -8.88 -9.57 17.85
CA ARG A 35 -9.87 -8.52 17.73
C ARG A 35 -9.75 -7.50 18.85
N ILE A 36 -10.04 -6.26 18.51
CA ILE A 36 -10.26 -5.20 19.47
C ILE A 36 -11.62 -5.47 20.13
N SER A 37 -11.65 -5.67 21.43
CA SER A 37 -12.88 -5.97 22.18
C SER A 37 -13.47 -4.73 22.84
N TRP A 38 -12.62 -3.76 23.26
CA TRP A 38 -13.08 -2.54 23.91
C TRP A 38 -12.11 -1.37 23.67
N ILE A 39 -12.64 -0.16 23.72
CA ILE A 39 -11.91 1.12 23.63
C ILE A 39 -12.60 2.11 24.57
N GLY A 40 -11.81 2.85 25.33
CA GLY A 40 -12.34 3.88 26.22
C GLY A 40 -11.26 4.52 27.09
N PRO A 41 -11.65 5.41 28.04
CA PRO A 41 -10.73 6.04 28.98
C PRO A 41 -9.92 5.02 29.78
N THR A 42 -8.65 5.30 30.04
CA THR A 42 -7.76 4.39 30.78
C THR A 42 -8.25 4.09 32.21
N ASP A 43 -8.92 5.02 32.86
CA ASP A 43 -9.51 4.88 34.19
C ASP A 43 -10.76 3.99 34.23
N GLU A 44 -11.40 3.74 33.09
CA GLU A 44 -12.52 2.80 32.95
C GLU A 44 -12.07 1.38 32.58
N LEU A 45 -10.76 1.17 32.32
CA LEU A 45 -10.21 -0.12 31.92
C LEU A 45 -10.30 -1.14 33.05
N SER A 46 -11.05 -2.20 32.86
CA SER A 46 -11.11 -3.33 33.79
C SER A 46 -10.04 -4.37 33.43
N LEU A 47 -9.05 -4.54 34.30
CA LEU A 47 -7.96 -5.50 34.11
C LEU A 47 -8.33 -6.87 34.73
N GLY A 48 -8.21 -7.93 33.96
CA GLY A 48 -8.34 -9.31 34.44
C GLY A 48 -6.97 -9.89 34.88
N ASP A 49 -7.01 -10.95 35.71
CA ASP A 49 -5.82 -11.54 36.36
C ASP A 49 -4.75 -12.12 35.41
N ARG A 50 -5.06 -12.32 34.12
CA ARG A 50 -4.15 -12.94 33.14
C ARG A 50 -3.93 -12.09 31.90
N MET A 51 -3.94 -10.78 32.04
CA MET A 51 -3.84 -9.86 30.95
C MET A 51 -2.40 -9.37 30.76
N THR A 52 -1.91 -9.37 29.52
CA THR A 52 -0.66 -8.67 29.19
C THR A 52 -0.95 -7.18 29.11
N ILE A 53 -0.22 -6.35 29.83
CA ILE A 53 -0.39 -4.91 29.86
C ILE A 53 0.76 -4.26 29.10
N ILE A 54 0.42 -3.45 28.11
CA ILE A 54 1.32 -2.55 27.38
C ILE A 54 1.00 -1.14 27.85
N ASP A 55 1.98 -0.49 28.47
CA ASP A 55 1.86 0.91 28.89
C ASP A 55 2.42 1.81 27.79
N GLY A 56 1.56 2.64 27.20
CA GLY A 56 1.93 3.54 26.10
C GLY A 56 2.65 4.80 26.56
N GLY A 57 2.59 5.14 27.87
CA GLY A 57 3.31 6.29 28.44
C GLY A 57 2.95 7.62 27.77
N GLY A 58 1.70 7.81 27.39
CA GLY A 58 1.22 9.01 26.71
C GLY A 58 1.64 9.12 25.23
N GLN A 59 2.24 8.07 24.64
CA GLN A 59 2.55 8.02 23.20
C GLN A 59 1.29 7.85 22.35
N THR A 60 1.41 8.02 21.05
CA THR A 60 0.25 7.97 20.14
C THR A 60 0.01 6.56 19.61
N LEU A 61 -1.21 6.05 19.84
CA LEU A 61 -1.70 4.78 19.28
C LEU A 61 -2.48 5.06 17.98
N LEU A 62 -2.12 4.32 16.92
CA LEU A 62 -2.77 4.38 15.61
C LEU A 62 -3.16 2.99 15.10
N PRO A 63 -4.06 2.88 14.09
CA PRO A 63 -4.21 1.65 13.33
C PRO A 63 -2.88 1.25 12.68
N GLY A 64 -2.64 -0.04 12.51
CA GLY A 64 -1.53 -0.52 11.69
C GLY A 64 -1.58 0.08 10.28
N LEU A 65 -0.44 0.49 9.76
CA LEU A 65 -0.34 1.14 8.45
C LEU A 65 -0.63 0.16 7.32
N ILE A 66 -1.15 0.69 6.22
CA ILE A 66 -1.48 -0.05 5.00
C ILE A 66 -0.74 0.58 3.82
N ASN A 67 0.05 -0.23 3.11
CA ASN A 67 0.75 0.19 1.89
C ASN A 67 0.03 -0.40 0.66
N CYS A 68 -0.62 0.46 -0.12
CA CYS A 68 -1.44 0.05 -1.26
C CYS A 68 -0.64 -0.26 -2.54
N HIS A 69 0.69 -0.11 -2.53
CA HIS A 69 1.50 -0.39 -3.71
C HIS A 69 2.91 -0.85 -3.33
N VAL A 70 3.17 -2.14 -3.46
CA VAL A 70 4.50 -2.73 -3.27
C VAL A 70 4.76 -3.80 -4.33
N HIS A 71 6.03 -4.19 -4.48
CA HIS A 71 6.50 -5.33 -5.25
C HIS A 71 7.36 -6.22 -4.34
N LEU A 72 6.74 -7.14 -3.61
CA LEU A 72 7.37 -7.93 -2.54
C LEU A 72 8.58 -8.75 -3.00
N CYS A 73 8.59 -9.17 -4.28
CA CYS A 73 9.67 -9.98 -4.84
C CYS A 73 10.94 -9.16 -5.19
N HIS A 74 10.91 -7.83 -5.00
CA HIS A 74 12.01 -6.91 -5.29
C HIS A 74 12.42 -6.15 -4.02
N ASP A 75 13.70 -5.82 -3.88
CA ASP A 75 14.27 -5.25 -2.64
C ASP A 75 14.83 -3.84 -2.78
N GLY A 76 14.48 -3.13 -3.86
CA GLY A 76 15.03 -1.81 -4.14
C GLY A 76 16.41 -1.84 -4.82
N ALA A 77 16.79 -2.97 -5.42
CA ALA A 77 18.05 -3.08 -6.18
C ALA A 77 18.11 -2.02 -7.28
N PRO A 78 19.34 -1.50 -7.59
CA PRO A 78 19.54 -0.46 -8.61
C PRO A 78 19.01 -0.86 -9.99
N ASP A 79 19.10 -2.12 -10.36
CA ASP A 79 18.61 -2.69 -11.61
C ASP A 79 17.53 -3.75 -11.32
N LEU A 80 16.31 -3.27 -11.12
CA LEU A 80 15.12 -4.09 -10.94
C LEU A 80 14.91 -5.07 -12.12
N PHE A 81 15.19 -4.62 -13.34
CA PHE A 81 14.98 -5.43 -14.54
C PHE A 81 15.91 -6.64 -14.58
N ALA A 82 17.21 -6.43 -14.25
CA ALA A 82 18.16 -7.53 -14.13
C ALA A 82 17.73 -8.49 -13.01
N GLN A 83 17.32 -7.98 -11.85
CA GLN A 83 16.85 -8.79 -10.72
C GLN A 83 15.66 -9.67 -11.11
N ALA A 84 14.63 -9.10 -11.74
CA ALA A 84 13.43 -9.83 -12.16
C ALA A 84 13.72 -10.95 -13.19
N ARG A 85 14.79 -10.80 -13.98
CA ARG A 85 15.20 -11.79 -15.00
C ARG A 85 16.10 -12.89 -14.46
N THR A 86 16.87 -12.63 -13.43
CA THR A 86 17.86 -13.57 -12.89
C THR A 86 17.36 -14.36 -11.71
N ASP A 87 16.40 -13.83 -10.94
CA ASP A 87 15.87 -14.53 -9.79
C ASP A 87 14.97 -15.71 -10.23
N SER A 88 15.31 -16.88 -9.70
CA SER A 88 14.40 -18.02 -9.78
C SER A 88 13.18 -17.80 -8.87
N PRO A 89 12.04 -18.47 -9.11
CA PRO A 89 10.89 -18.38 -8.21
C PRO A 89 11.22 -18.63 -6.73
N PRO A 90 12.04 -19.64 -6.35
CA PRO A 90 12.47 -19.83 -4.97
C PRO A 90 13.27 -18.64 -4.42
N THR A 91 14.17 -18.03 -5.22
CA THR A 91 14.95 -16.85 -4.81
C THR A 91 14.02 -15.65 -4.58
N ALA A 92 13.09 -15.39 -5.50
CA ALA A 92 12.10 -14.33 -5.38
C ALA A 92 11.20 -14.53 -4.14
N THR A 93 10.84 -15.80 -3.81
CA THR A 93 10.06 -16.13 -2.60
C THR A 93 10.84 -15.80 -1.33
N LEU A 94 12.12 -16.20 -1.25
CA LEU A 94 12.96 -15.90 -0.09
C LEU A 94 13.17 -14.39 0.08
N ARG A 95 13.38 -13.66 -1.01
CA ARG A 95 13.47 -12.20 -1.00
C ARG A 95 12.17 -11.58 -0.50
N GLY A 96 11.02 -12.03 -1.05
CA GLY A 96 9.71 -11.59 -0.61
C GLY A 96 9.47 -11.84 0.88
N TYR A 97 9.88 -12.99 1.39
CA TYR A 97 9.80 -13.28 2.83
C TYR A 97 10.61 -12.30 3.67
N LEU A 98 11.85 -11.99 3.28
CA LEU A 98 12.67 -10.99 4.00
C LEU A 98 12.02 -9.60 3.96
N ASN A 99 11.48 -9.21 2.82
CA ASN A 99 10.77 -7.94 2.65
C ASN A 99 9.51 -7.86 3.52
N LEU A 100 8.77 -8.98 3.68
CA LEU A 100 7.62 -9.05 4.58
C LEU A 100 8.03 -8.79 6.04
N GLN A 101 9.18 -9.32 6.49
CA GLN A 101 9.67 -9.08 7.86
C GLN A 101 10.03 -7.62 8.10
N ILE A 102 10.69 -6.98 7.13
CA ILE A 102 11.02 -5.55 7.18
C ILE A 102 9.73 -4.72 7.24
N THR A 103 8.80 -5.01 6.35
CA THR A 103 7.50 -4.33 6.24
C THR A 103 6.71 -4.41 7.55
N LEU A 104 6.57 -5.62 8.11
CA LEU A 104 5.80 -5.84 9.33
C LEU A 104 6.43 -5.15 10.55
N ARG A 105 7.75 -5.20 10.70
CA ARG A 105 8.47 -4.53 11.79
C ARG A 105 8.44 -3.00 11.68
N ALA A 106 8.20 -2.46 10.50
CA ALA A 106 7.97 -1.04 10.23
C ALA A 106 6.49 -0.63 10.46
N GLY A 107 5.66 -1.47 11.10
CA GLY A 107 4.27 -1.15 11.44
C GLY A 107 3.29 -1.20 10.28
N ILE A 108 3.71 -1.68 9.12
CA ILE A 108 2.84 -1.89 7.96
C ILE A 108 2.21 -3.28 8.09
N THR A 109 0.96 -3.34 8.51
CA THR A 109 0.25 -4.59 8.83
C THR A 109 -0.55 -5.17 7.68
N THR A 110 -0.72 -4.39 6.60
CA THR A 110 -1.36 -4.83 5.35
C THR A 110 -0.63 -4.23 4.16
N VAL A 111 -0.44 -5.03 3.10
CA VAL A 111 0.15 -4.58 1.83
C VAL A 111 -0.67 -5.04 0.65
N ARG A 112 -0.64 -4.27 -0.45
CA ARG A 112 -1.12 -4.67 -1.76
C ARG A 112 0.07 -4.84 -2.70
N ASP A 113 0.39 -6.09 -3.06
CA ASP A 113 1.43 -6.40 -4.05
C ASP A 113 0.90 -6.21 -5.46
N CYS A 114 1.44 -5.22 -6.15
CA CYS A 114 1.00 -4.77 -7.47
C CYS A 114 1.63 -5.55 -8.63
N GLY A 115 2.23 -6.70 -8.36
CA GLY A 115 2.65 -7.62 -9.38
C GLY A 115 3.99 -8.30 -9.11
N ALA A 116 4.02 -9.60 -9.36
CA ALA A 116 5.20 -10.44 -9.28
C ALA A 116 5.20 -11.50 -10.38
N ALA A 117 6.38 -11.81 -10.91
CA ALA A 117 6.54 -12.92 -11.83
C ALA A 117 6.14 -14.25 -11.18
N ASN A 118 5.65 -15.19 -12.00
CA ASN A 118 5.38 -16.57 -11.57
C ASN A 118 4.40 -16.71 -10.38
N ASN A 119 3.55 -15.71 -10.15
CA ASN A 119 2.56 -15.68 -9.06
C ASN A 119 3.16 -15.82 -7.63
N VAL A 120 4.45 -15.56 -7.46
CA VAL A 120 5.15 -15.71 -6.16
C VAL A 120 4.46 -14.92 -5.04
N ALA A 121 3.94 -13.73 -5.33
CA ALA A 121 3.24 -12.93 -4.32
C ALA A 121 1.92 -13.58 -3.85
N ILE A 122 1.22 -14.33 -4.71
CA ILE A 122 0.04 -15.13 -4.34
C ILE A 122 0.43 -16.25 -3.36
N GLU A 123 1.53 -16.93 -3.62
CA GLU A 123 2.02 -18.00 -2.73
C GLU A 123 2.47 -17.44 -1.38
N LEU A 124 3.12 -16.26 -1.37
CA LEU A 124 3.46 -15.56 -0.12
C LEU A 124 2.20 -15.17 0.66
N ALA A 125 1.15 -14.69 -0.03
CA ALA A 125 -0.12 -14.35 0.60
C ALA A 125 -0.75 -15.58 1.26
N HIS A 126 -0.82 -16.72 0.56
CA HIS A 126 -1.30 -17.99 1.09
C HIS A 126 -0.45 -18.47 2.28
N ALA A 127 0.88 -18.32 2.22
CA ALA A 127 1.76 -18.72 3.30
C ALA A 127 1.51 -17.90 4.58
N VAL A 128 1.27 -16.60 4.46
CA VAL A 128 0.91 -15.72 5.60
C VAL A 128 -0.50 -16.04 6.10
N GLU A 129 -1.48 -16.21 5.21
CA GLU A 129 -2.87 -16.50 5.57
C GLU A 129 -3.00 -17.83 6.33
N ASN A 130 -2.25 -18.86 5.89
CA ASN A 130 -2.20 -20.17 6.54
C ASN A 130 -1.20 -20.24 7.69
N GLU A 131 -0.63 -19.13 8.14
CA GLU A 131 0.32 -19.03 9.27
C GLU A 131 1.58 -19.90 9.12
N LEU A 132 1.97 -20.23 7.88
CA LEU A 132 3.24 -20.92 7.59
C LEU A 132 4.44 -20.00 7.82
N ILE A 133 4.27 -18.71 7.57
CA ILE A 133 5.26 -17.67 7.82
C ILE A 133 4.60 -16.44 8.46
N PRO A 134 5.29 -15.72 9.35
CA PRO A 134 4.82 -14.43 9.83
C PRO A 134 4.92 -13.37 8.71
N GLY A 135 3.96 -12.45 8.67
CA GLY A 135 3.94 -11.34 7.70
C GLY A 135 2.74 -10.43 7.88
N PRO A 136 2.72 -9.26 7.22
CA PRO A 136 1.52 -8.46 7.09
C PRO A 136 0.47 -9.21 6.25
N ARG A 137 -0.80 -8.82 6.34
CA ARG A 137 -1.80 -9.28 5.36
C ARG A 137 -1.37 -8.86 3.95
N ILE A 138 -1.48 -9.75 2.98
CA ILE A 138 -1.08 -9.50 1.60
C ILE A 138 -2.30 -9.62 0.69
N LEU A 139 -2.55 -8.57 -0.11
CA LEU A 139 -3.42 -8.66 -1.28
C LEU A 139 -2.53 -8.68 -2.51
N ALA A 140 -2.48 -9.79 -3.23
CA ALA A 140 -1.60 -9.99 -4.38
C ALA A 140 -2.38 -9.95 -5.70
N ALA A 141 -1.84 -9.23 -6.70
CA ALA A 141 -2.40 -9.19 -8.06
C ALA A 141 -2.03 -10.44 -8.90
N GLY A 142 -1.00 -11.17 -8.50
CA GLY A 142 -0.36 -12.11 -9.39
C GLY A 142 0.49 -11.40 -10.44
N ARG A 143 0.36 -11.74 -11.72
CA ARG A 143 1.04 -11.03 -12.81
C ARG A 143 0.22 -9.84 -13.28
N VAL A 144 0.90 -8.72 -13.55
CA VAL A 144 0.23 -7.55 -14.15
C VAL A 144 -0.23 -7.86 -15.58
N ILE A 145 -1.33 -7.26 -16.03
CA ILE A 145 -1.81 -7.40 -17.41
C ILE A 145 -1.31 -6.20 -18.21
N THR A 146 -0.58 -6.48 -19.27
CA THR A 146 0.03 -5.45 -20.14
C THR A 146 -0.06 -5.86 -21.61
N MET A 147 0.07 -4.88 -22.52
CA MET A 147 0.19 -5.18 -23.94
C MET A 147 1.54 -5.83 -24.25
N THR A 148 1.67 -6.47 -25.42
CA THR A 148 2.96 -7.02 -25.89
C THR A 148 4.04 -5.95 -25.91
N GLY A 149 5.16 -6.20 -25.19
CA GLY A 149 6.28 -5.25 -24.99
C GLY A 149 5.95 -4.04 -24.12
N GLY A 150 4.80 -4.03 -23.45
CA GLY A 150 4.35 -2.92 -22.60
C GLY A 150 5.08 -2.81 -21.28
N HIS A 151 4.73 -1.79 -20.49
CA HIS A 151 5.33 -1.58 -19.18
C HIS A 151 5.12 -2.78 -18.27
N GLY A 152 6.16 -3.19 -17.53
CA GLY A 152 6.10 -4.29 -16.57
C GLY A 152 5.99 -5.70 -17.21
N TYR A 153 6.21 -5.87 -18.53
CA TYR A 153 6.09 -7.17 -19.20
C TYR A 153 6.91 -8.28 -18.52
N PHE A 154 8.02 -7.95 -17.90
CA PHE A 154 8.91 -8.91 -17.24
C PHE A 154 8.34 -9.51 -15.93
N ILE A 155 7.35 -8.88 -15.32
CA ILE A 155 6.55 -9.40 -14.20
C ILE A 155 5.09 -9.64 -14.61
N GLY A 156 4.80 -9.46 -15.91
CA GLY A 156 3.47 -9.40 -16.46
C GLY A 156 3.01 -10.64 -17.21
N ARG A 157 1.77 -10.56 -17.64
CA ARG A 157 1.15 -11.37 -18.67
C ARG A 157 0.80 -10.45 -19.83
N GLU A 158 1.46 -10.65 -20.96
CA GLU A 158 1.17 -9.92 -22.19
C GLU A 158 -0.13 -10.43 -22.81
N ALA A 159 -0.98 -9.50 -23.23
CA ALA A 159 -2.25 -9.79 -23.87
C ALA A 159 -2.67 -8.60 -24.73
N ASP A 160 -3.12 -8.85 -25.98
CA ASP A 160 -3.56 -7.87 -26.94
C ASP A 160 -4.97 -8.21 -27.44
N GLY A 161 -5.85 -7.22 -27.45
CA GLY A 161 -7.26 -7.34 -27.80
C GLY A 161 -8.14 -7.76 -26.62
N ALA A 162 -9.39 -7.30 -26.62
CA ALA A 162 -10.36 -7.45 -25.55
C ALA A 162 -10.54 -8.91 -25.07
N ASP A 163 -10.57 -9.87 -25.99
CA ASP A 163 -10.75 -11.30 -25.65
C ASP A 163 -9.54 -11.89 -24.96
N ALA A 164 -8.30 -11.54 -25.39
CA ALA A 164 -7.08 -12.00 -24.78
C ALA A 164 -6.88 -11.37 -23.38
N VAL A 165 -7.16 -10.07 -23.23
CA VAL A 165 -7.09 -9.37 -21.93
C VAL A 165 -8.12 -9.96 -20.95
N ARG A 166 -9.35 -10.24 -21.39
CA ARG A 166 -10.34 -10.95 -20.57
C ARG A 166 -9.86 -12.33 -20.13
N ALA A 167 -9.25 -13.10 -21.03
CA ALA A 167 -8.70 -14.41 -20.71
C ALA A 167 -7.53 -14.31 -19.73
N ALA A 168 -6.64 -13.33 -19.91
CA ALA A 168 -5.53 -13.02 -19.00
C ALA A 168 -6.03 -12.66 -17.59
N THR A 169 -7.03 -11.75 -17.50
CA THR A 169 -7.67 -11.37 -16.23
C THR A 169 -8.23 -12.58 -15.48
N ARG A 170 -8.99 -13.43 -16.18
CA ARG A 170 -9.54 -14.66 -15.61
C ARG A 170 -8.47 -15.68 -15.19
N ALA A 171 -7.32 -15.69 -15.87
CA ALA A 171 -6.21 -16.55 -15.52
C ALA A 171 -5.57 -16.13 -14.19
N GLU A 172 -5.41 -14.82 -13.93
CA GLU A 172 -4.92 -14.34 -12.64
C GLU A 172 -5.96 -14.58 -11.52
N ILE A 173 -7.26 -14.37 -11.79
CA ILE A 173 -8.34 -14.74 -10.86
C ILE A 173 -8.28 -16.23 -10.50
N LYS A 174 -8.11 -17.10 -11.51
CA LYS A 174 -7.97 -18.56 -11.29
C LYS A 174 -6.73 -18.90 -10.49
N ALA A 175 -5.64 -18.15 -10.65
CA ALA A 175 -4.40 -18.34 -9.90
C ALA A 175 -4.51 -17.92 -8.43
N GLY A 176 -5.60 -17.26 -8.01
CA GLY A 176 -5.81 -16.82 -6.63
C GLY A 176 -5.54 -15.32 -6.39
N ALA A 177 -5.43 -14.51 -7.45
CA ALA A 177 -5.25 -13.07 -7.30
C ALA A 177 -6.38 -12.45 -6.46
N HIS A 178 -6.03 -11.59 -5.49
CA HIS A 178 -6.96 -10.89 -4.62
C HIS A 178 -7.61 -9.70 -5.31
N PHE A 179 -6.90 -9.08 -6.24
CA PHE A 179 -7.34 -8.00 -7.11
C PHE A 179 -6.62 -8.12 -8.46
N ILE A 180 -6.97 -7.30 -9.44
CA ILE A 180 -6.33 -7.31 -10.76
C ILE A 180 -5.53 -6.03 -10.97
N LYS A 181 -4.29 -6.16 -11.44
CA LYS A 181 -3.44 -5.04 -11.84
C LYS A 181 -3.26 -5.02 -13.34
N ALA A 182 -3.48 -3.86 -13.96
CA ALA A 182 -3.30 -3.61 -15.39
C ALA A 182 -2.41 -2.40 -15.66
N MET A 183 -1.94 -2.26 -16.90
CA MET A 183 -1.10 -1.16 -17.36
C MET A 183 -1.83 -0.37 -18.45
N ALA A 184 -2.34 0.84 -18.10
CA ALA A 184 -3.00 1.73 -19.07
C ALA A 184 -2.00 2.57 -19.87
N THR A 185 -0.79 2.75 -19.33
CA THR A 185 0.26 3.52 -20.00
C THR A 185 1.62 2.80 -19.96
N GLY A 186 2.57 3.32 -20.71
CA GLY A 186 3.97 3.03 -20.50
C GLY A 186 4.44 3.55 -19.14
N GLY A 187 5.72 3.36 -18.81
CA GLY A 187 6.27 3.74 -17.52
C GLY A 187 7.76 4.07 -17.59
N VAL A 188 8.29 4.44 -16.43
CA VAL A 188 9.68 4.88 -16.29
C VAL A 188 10.66 3.70 -16.40
N LEU A 189 10.33 2.55 -15.78
CA LEU A 189 11.26 1.43 -15.56
C LEU A 189 11.35 0.41 -16.71
N THR A 190 10.64 0.62 -17.83
CA THR A 190 10.70 -0.29 -18.98
C THR A 190 11.38 0.38 -20.17
N PRO A 191 12.43 -0.24 -20.76
CA PRO A 191 13.06 0.28 -21.98
C PRO A 191 12.06 0.32 -23.14
N GLY A 192 12.19 1.33 -24.03
CA GLY A 192 11.44 1.39 -25.27
C GLY A 192 10.01 1.94 -25.15
N VAL A 193 9.46 2.12 -23.98
CA VAL A 193 8.15 2.76 -23.76
C VAL A 193 8.31 4.10 -23.04
N THR A 194 7.37 5.04 -23.28
CA THR A 194 7.35 6.33 -22.58
C THR A 194 6.23 6.39 -21.56
N PRO A 195 6.37 7.13 -20.45
CA PRO A 195 5.33 7.23 -19.42
C PRO A 195 3.96 7.71 -19.93
N THR A 196 3.95 8.57 -20.94
CA THR A 196 2.71 9.13 -21.51
C THR A 196 2.08 8.30 -22.62
N GLN A 197 2.77 7.27 -23.12
CA GLN A 197 2.25 6.38 -24.15
C GLN A 197 1.08 5.56 -23.60
N THR A 198 -0.08 5.57 -24.26
CA THR A 198 -1.17 4.64 -23.95
C THR A 198 -0.75 3.21 -24.24
N ALA A 199 -1.14 2.28 -23.36
CA ALA A 199 -0.86 0.85 -23.49
C ALA A 199 -2.16 0.09 -23.81
N LEU A 200 -2.83 -0.48 -22.79
CA LEU A 200 -4.12 -1.12 -23.01
C LEU A 200 -5.16 -0.12 -23.50
N GLN A 201 -5.92 -0.51 -24.51
CA GLN A 201 -6.97 0.30 -25.11
C GLN A 201 -8.23 0.34 -24.23
N PRO A 202 -9.18 1.28 -24.44
CA PRO A 202 -10.39 1.40 -23.64
C PRO A 202 -11.20 0.11 -23.53
N ASP A 203 -11.40 -0.61 -24.61
CA ASP A 203 -12.15 -1.87 -24.65
C ASP A 203 -11.42 -3.01 -23.92
N GLU A 204 -10.09 -3.00 -23.92
CA GLU A 204 -9.25 -3.92 -23.16
C GLU A 204 -9.35 -3.64 -21.64
N LEU A 205 -9.26 -2.38 -21.23
CA LEU A 205 -9.42 -1.94 -19.84
C LEU A 205 -10.83 -2.27 -19.30
N GLU A 206 -11.88 -2.13 -20.12
CA GLU A 206 -13.24 -2.57 -19.79
C GLU A 206 -13.31 -4.08 -19.51
N GLN A 207 -12.54 -4.90 -20.20
CA GLN A 207 -12.52 -6.34 -19.92
C GLN A 207 -11.82 -6.65 -18.60
N VAL A 208 -10.80 -5.86 -18.19
CA VAL A 208 -10.15 -5.98 -16.89
C VAL A 208 -11.17 -5.70 -15.79
N SER A 209 -11.78 -4.53 -15.78
CA SER A 209 -12.73 -4.12 -14.72
C SER A 209 -13.94 -5.05 -14.66
N ARG A 210 -14.55 -5.35 -15.81
CA ARG A 210 -15.71 -6.24 -15.89
C ARG A 210 -15.43 -7.64 -15.35
N ALA A 211 -14.27 -8.24 -15.70
CA ALA A 211 -13.93 -9.58 -15.22
C ALA A 211 -13.56 -9.58 -13.73
N ALA A 212 -12.89 -8.55 -13.24
CA ALA A 212 -12.57 -8.37 -11.84
C ALA A 212 -13.87 -8.21 -11.00
N HIS A 213 -14.72 -7.24 -11.34
CA HIS A 213 -15.95 -6.95 -10.60
C HIS A 213 -16.94 -8.13 -10.62
N ASN A 214 -17.09 -8.82 -11.76
CA ASN A 214 -17.93 -10.01 -11.85
C ASN A 214 -17.45 -11.16 -10.94
N SER A 215 -16.21 -11.11 -10.47
CA SER A 215 -15.65 -12.08 -9.51
C SER A 215 -15.54 -11.53 -8.09
N GLY A 216 -16.16 -10.36 -7.82
CA GLY A 216 -16.11 -9.70 -6.51
C GLY A 216 -14.73 -9.14 -6.16
N ARG A 217 -13.93 -8.77 -7.15
CA ARG A 217 -12.57 -8.23 -6.96
C ARG A 217 -12.46 -6.82 -7.47
N ARG A 218 -11.66 -6.02 -6.81
CA ARG A 218 -11.25 -4.70 -7.31
C ARG A 218 -10.17 -4.82 -8.37
N CYS A 219 -9.95 -3.73 -9.11
CA CYS A 219 -8.87 -3.60 -10.09
C CYS A 219 -8.13 -2.28 -9.92
N ALA A 220 -6.82 -2.33 -10.15
CA ALA A 220 -5.92 -1.19 -10.08
C ALA A 220 -5.17 -1.04 -11.41
N CYS A 221 -4.83 0.19 -11.79
CA CYS A 221 -4.16 0.43 -13.04
C CYS A 221 -2.96 1.38 -12.89
N HIS A 222 -1.78 0.94 -13.34
CA HIS A 222 -0.68 1.85 -13.61
C HIS A 222 -1.09 2.81 -14.72
N ALA A 223 -1.13 4.09 -14.43
CA ALA A 223 -1.48 5.12 -15.39
C ALA A 223 -0.75 6.43 -15.07
N ILE A 224 0.18 6.81 -15.93
CA ILE A 224 0.98 8.03 -15.81
C ILE A 224 0.45 9.11 -16.73
N GLY A 225 0.32 8.82 -18.04
CA GLY A 225 -0.16 9.77 -19.04
C GLY A 225 -1.66 10.03 -18.93
N ASN A 226 -2.07 11.27 -19.13
CA ASN A 226 -3.44 11.77 -18.96
C ASN A 226 -4.51 10.94 -19.69
N GLU A 227 -4.30 10.65 -20.98
CA GLU A 227 -5.27 9.87 -21.76
C GLU A 227 -5.47 8.46 -21.21
N GLY A 228 -4.37 7.78 -20.79
CA GLY A 228 -4.46 6.47 -20.17
C GLY A 228 -5.18 6.50 -18.81
N ILE A 229 -4.99 7.57 -18.02
CA ILE A 229 -5.72 7.78 -16.76
C ILE A 229 -7.22 7.88 -17.04
N LYS A 230 -7.63 8.76 -17.95
CA LYS A 230 -9.04 8.93 -18.30
C LYS A 230 -9.67 7.66 -18.85
N ASN A 231 -8.95 6.93 -19.69
CA ASN A 231 -9.41 5.65 -20.24
C ASN A 231 -9.62 4.60 -19.13
N ALA A 232 -8.68 4.50 -18.18
CA ALA A 232 -8.80 3.59 -17.05
C ALA A 232 -10.00 3.93 -16.15
N VAL A 233 -10.20 5.22 -15.82
CA VAL A 233 -11.32 5.67 -14.99
C VAL A 233 -12.67 5.42 -15.70
N ARG A 234 -12.76 5.73 -17.01
CA ARG A 234 -13.98 5.47 -17.81
C ARG A 234 -14.30 3.99 -17.90
N ALA A 235 -13.27 3.14 -17.98
CA ALA A 235 -13.40 1.69 -17.99
C ALA A 235 -13.85 1.09 -16.65
N GLY A 236 -13.90 1.88 -15.55
CA GLY A 236 -14.35 1.45 -14.24
C GLY A 236 -13.24 0.86 -13.36
N ILE A 237 -12.00 1.26 -13.55
CA ILE A 237 -10.88 0.90 -12.67
C ILE A 237 -11.06 1.59 -11.31
N ASP A 238 -10.83 0.84 -10.21
CA ASP A 238 -11.10 1.31 -8.84
C ASP A 238 -9.98 2.20 -8.29
N SER A 239 -8.72 2.01 -8.72
CA SER A 239 -7.60 2.87 -8.33
C SER A 239 -6.61 3.13 -9.45
N ILE A 240 -6.16 4.38 -9.53
CA ILE A 240 -5.08 4.82 -10.39
C ILE A 240 -3.79 4.88 -9.59
N GLU A 241 -2.77 4.19 -10.08
CA GLU A 241 -1.44 4.19 -9.51
C GLU A 241 -0.59 5.24 -10.22
N HIS A 242 0.17 6.01 -9.46
CA HIS A 242 1.06 7.10 -9.88
C HIS A 242 0.31 8.38 -10.25
N GLY A 243 -0.47 8.43 -11.34
CA GLY A 243 -1.31 9.58 -11.69
C GLY A 243 -0.52 10.87 -11.98
N TYR A 244 0.60 10.80 -12.73
CA TYR A 244 1.52 11.94 -12.90
C TYR A 244 0.96 13.11 -13.71
N TYR A 245 0.07 12.86 -14.67
CA TYR A 245 -0.48 13.88 -15.54
C TYR A 245 -2.01 13.97 -15.40
N LEU A 246 -2.47 14.49 -14.26
CA LEU A 246 -3.89 14.74 -13.99
C LEU A 246 -4.25 16.15 -14.45
N ASP A 247 -5.20 16.25 -15.38
CA ASP A 247 -5.89 17.50 -15.70
C ASP A 247 -7.23 17.60 -14.96
N ASP A 248 -7.91 18.74 -15.08
CA ASP A 248 -9.18 18.98 -14.40
C ASP A 248 -10.24 17.92 -14.78
N GLU A 249 -10.30 17.49 -16.05
CA GLU A 249 -11.23 16.44 -16.49
C GLU A 249 -10.94 15.10 -15.83
N ALA A 250 -9.65 14.71 -15.71
CA ALA A 250 -9.26 13.48 -15.04
C ALA A 250 -9.63 13.50 -13.57
N LEU A 251 -9.39 14.64 -12.89
CA LEU A 251 -9.76 14.83 -11.48
C LEU A 251 -11.27 14.75 -11.28
N GLU A 252 -12.06 15.44 -12.08
CA GLU A 252 -13.53 15.38 -12.03
C GLU A 252 -14.04 13.95 -12.25
N LEU A 253 -13.53 13.24 -13.27
CA LEU A 253 -13.88 11.85 -13.52
C LEU A 253 -13.56 10.93 -12.35
N MET A 254 -12.38 11.07 -11.73
CA MET A 254 -11.97 10.26 -10.59
C MET A 254 -12.85 10.52 -9.36
N VAL A 255 -13.18 11.78 -9.09
CA VAL A 255 -14.09 12.16 -7.99
C VAL A 255 -15.48 11.59 -8.22
N ASP A 256 -16.05 11.77 -9.41
CA ASP A 256 -17.40 11.31 -9.77
C ASP A 256 -17.54 9.78 -9.72
N ARG A 257 -16.49 9.05 -10.09
CA ARG A 257 -16.47 7.59 -10.08
C ARG A 257 -16.03 7.00 -8.74
N GLY A 258 -15.55 7.83 -7.81
CA GLY A 258 -14.99 7.38 -6.54
C GLY A 258 -13.68 6.59 -6.70
N THR A 259 -12.95 6.83 -7.80
CA THR A 259 -11.67 6.18 -8.10
C THR A 259 -10.59 6.72 -7.15
N PHE A 260 -9.80 5.83 -6.54
CA PHE A 260 -8.71 6.23 -5.66
C PHE A 260 -7.46 6.65 -6.46
N LEU A 261 -6.68 7.58 -5.90
CA LEU A 261 -5.30 7.83 -6.30
C LEU A 261 -4.34 7.17 -5.31
N VAL A 262 -3.37 6.39 -5.83
CA VAL A 262 -2.23 5.88 -5.07
C VAL A 262 -0.96 6.50 -5.66
N PRO A 263 -0.44 7.60 -5.10
CA PRO A 263 0.48 8.49 -5.82
C PRO A 263 1.91 7.96 -5.95
N THR A 264 2.40 7.16 -5.00
CA THR A 264 3.76 6.58 -5.01
C THR A 264 4.88 7.62 -5.23
N LEU A 265 4.80 8.73 -4.51
CA LEU A 265 5.73 9.86 -4.64
C LEU A 265 7.17 9.45 -4.36
N LEU A 266 7.35 8.55 -3.38
CA LEU A 266 8.66 8.08 -2.94
C LEU A 266 9.44 7.40 -4.06
N ALA A 267 8.79 6.61 -4.91
CA ALA A 267 9.46 5.91 -6.02
C ALA A 267 10.14 6.89 -6.98
N GLY A 268 9.42 7.89 -7.46
CA GLY A 268 9.96 8.94 -8.33
C GLY A 268 11.07 9.73 -7.65
N HIS A 269 10.87 10.10 -6.38
CA HIS A 269 11.85 10.83 -5.57
C HIS A 269 13.16 10.05 -5.44
N GLN A 270 13.12 8.78 -5.08
CA GLN A 270 14.30 7.92 -4.92
C GLN A 270 15.06 7.70 -6.24
N ILE A 271 14.33 7.51 -7.34
CA ILE A 271 14.94 7.37 -8.66
C ILE A 271 15.72 8.64 -9.04
N ILE A 272 15.12 9.82 -8.82
CA ILE A 272 15.77 11.10 -9.15
C ILE A 272 16.97 11.33 -8.26
N LEU A 273 16.84 11.19 -6.95
CA LEU A 273 17.92 11.40 -5.98
C LEU A 273 19.14 10.50 -6.29
N ASN A 274 18.92 9.22 -6.54
CA ASN A 274 19.98 8.27 -6.81
C ASN A 274 20.47 8.34 -8.26
N GLY A 275 19.61 8.73 -9.19
CA GLY A 275 19.99 8.97 -10.59
C GLY A 275 20.94 10.15 -10.76
N GLN A 276 20.69 11.26 -10.06
CA GLN A 276 21.61 12.40 -10.01
C GLN A 276 22.97 12.05 -9.41
N ALA A 277 23.02 11.05 -8.52
CA ALA A 277 24.24 10.50 -7.98
C ALA A 277 24.90 9.43 -8.89
N GLY A 278 24.37 9.20 -10.10
CA GLY A 278 24.90 8.22 -11.06
C GLY A 278 24.68 6.75 -10.68
N ARG A 279 23.73 6.48 -9.78
CA ARG A 279 23.47 5.12 -9.24
C ARG A 279 22.35 4.39 -9.97
N VAL A 280 21.58 5.09 -10.80
CA VAL A 280 20.46 4.56 -11.61
C VAL A 280 20.80 4.82 -13.08
N PRO A 281 20.44 3.92 -14.01
CA PRO A 281 20.67 4.13 -15.44
C PRO A 281 20.11 5.48 -15.92
N SER A 282 20.90 6.21 -16.77
CA SER A 282 20.57 7.59 -17.17
C SER A 282 19.18 7.70 -17.83
N TRP A 283 18.81 6.72 -18.66
CA TRP A 283 17.52 6.72 -19.35
C TRP A 283 16.32 6.63 -18.40
N ILE A 284 16.47 5.98 -17.22
CA ILE A 284 15.44 5.96 -16.16
C ILE A 284 15.36 7.33 -15.48
N THR A 285 16.54 7.88 -15.13
CA THR A 285 16.66 9.19 -14.49
C THR A 285 16.07 10.29 -15.36
N GLU A 286 16.36 10.29 -16.66
CA GLU A 286 15.84 11.26 -17.63
C GLU A 286 14.31 11.22 -17.72
N LYS A 287 13.71 10.03 -17.79
CA LYS A 287 12.23 9.88 -17.78
C LYS A 287 11.61 10.37 -16.48
N SER A 288 12.23 10.06 -15.34
CA SER A 288 11.74 10.50 -14.02
C SER A 288 11.82 12.02 -13.87
N LEU A 289 12.93 12.63 -14.27
CA LEU A 289 13.11 14.08 -14.23
C LEU A 289 12.09 14.81 -15.12
N ALA A 290 11.85 14.28 -16.32
CA ALA A 290 10.87 14.87 -17.26
C ALA A 290 9.43 14.85 -16.74
N SER A 291 9.12 14.00 -15.76
CA SER A 291 7.78 13.83 -15.21
C SER A 291 7.61 14.36 -13.78
N ALA A 292 8.69 14.75 -13.11
CA ALA A 292 8.69 15.04 -11.67
C ALA A 292 7.79 16.23 -11.29
N GLU A 293 7.89 17.33 -12.03
CA GLU A 293 7.10 18.54 -11.80
C GLU A 293 5.60 18.25 -11.98
N HIS A 294 5.26 17.56 -13.05
CA HIS A 294 3.85 17.17 -13.31
C HIS A 294 3.30 16.25 -12.23
N HIS A 295 4.11 15.32 -11.68
CA HIS A 295 3.67 14.46 -10.58
C HIS A 295 3.33 15.25 -9.32
N GLN A 296 4.18 16.21 -8.96
CA GLN A 296 3.95 17.09 -7.82
C GLN A 296 2.71 17.98 -8.03
N GLU A 297 2.57 18.59 -9.20
CA GLU A 297 1.41 19.42 -9.57
C GLU A 297 0.11 18.61 -9.52
N SER A 298 0.11 17.43 -10.13
CA SER A 298 -1.04 16.50 -10.14
C SER A 298 -1.45 16.07 -8.74
N PHE A 299 -0.49 15.71 -7.88
CA PHE A 299 -0.80 15.37 -6.50
C PHE A 299 -1.38 16.55 -5.73
N THR A 300 -0.79 17.75 -5.88
CA THR A 300 -1.30 18.96 -5.23
C THR A 300 -2.71 19.32 -5.70
N ALA A 301 -3.00 19.15 -7.01
CA ALA A 301 -4.34 19.34 -7.56
C ALA A 301 -5.34 18.29 -7.03
N ALA A 302 -4.91 17.02 -6.92
CA ALA A 302 -5.71 15.94 -6.34
C ALA A 302 -6.10 16.23 -4.87
N VAL A 303 -5.16 16.75 -4.06
CA VAL A 303 -5.45 17.17 -2.68
C VAL A 303 -6.52 18.26 -2.64
N ARG A 304 -6.43 19.26 -3.54
CA ARG A 304 -7.40 20.38 -3.61
C ARG A 304 -8.77 19.96 -4.11
N SER A 305 -8.85 18.97 -5.00
CA SER A 305 -10.12 18.48 -5.54
C SER A 305 -10.93 17.62 -4.56
N GLY A 306 -10.34 17.22 -3.42
CA GLY A 306 -10.95 16.30 -2.48
C GLY A 306 -10.99 14.85 -2.98
N LEU A 307 -10.15 14.50 -3.95
CA LEU A 307 -10.00 13.14 -4.44
C LEU A 307 -9.59 12.19 -3.29
N LYS A 308 -10.14 10.98 -3.28
CA LYS A 308 -9.72 9.95 -2.33
C LYS A 308 -8.29 9.50 -2.61
N ILE A 309 -7.40 9.73 -1.66
CA ILE A 309 -5.99 9.33 -1.73
C ILE A 309 -5.75 8.17 -0.78
N ALA A 310 -5.07 7.13 -1.25
CA ALA A 310 -4.58 6.03 -0.43
C ALA A 310 -3.06 5.93 -0.55
N ALA A 311 -2.35 5.71 0.57
CA ALA A 311 -0.90 5.68 0.57
C ALA A 311 -0.35 4.40 -0.07
N GLY A 312 0.69 4.53 -0.87
CA GLY A 312 1.44 3.44 -1.49
C GLY A 312 2.80 3.94 -1.94
N THR A 313 3.84 3.12 -1.80
CA THR A 313 5.23 3.56 -1.98
C THR A 313 5.86 3.10 -3.29
N ASP A 314 5.31 2.08 -3.94
CA ASP A 314 5.98 1.33 -5.02
C ASP A 314 7.32 0.71 -4.55
N ALA A 315 7.35 0.24 -3.28
CA ALA A 315 8.51 -0.40 -2.68
C ALA A 315 8.95 -1.61 -3.49
N GLY A 316 10.27 -1.78 -3.63
CA GLY A 316 10.92 -2.74 -4.50
C GLY A 316 11.46 -2.11 -5.78
N THR A 317 11.05 -0.89 -6.15
CA THR A 317 11.65 -0.10 -7.22
C THR A 317 13.04 0.41 -6.82
N PRO A 318 13.89 0.87 -7.76
CA PRO A 318 15.28 1.21 -7.46
C PRO A 318 15.44 2.18 -6.27
N TYR A 319 16.26 1.77 -5.29
CA TYR A 319 16.54 2.50 -4.04
C TYR A 319 15.33 2.81 -3.16
N ASN A 320 14.23 2.12 -3.39
CA ASN A 320 12.98 2.25 -2.63
C ASN A 320 12.73 0.94 -1.84
N PRO A 321 13.34 0.78 -0.66
CA PRO A 321 13.21 -0.44 0.13
C PRO A 321 11.84 -0.57 0.76
N HIS A 322 11.51 -1.79 1.19
CA HIS A 322 10.30 -2.04 1.97
C HIS A 322 10.40 -1.43 3.37
N GLY A 323 9.26 -1.05 3.95
CA GLY A 323 9.17 -0.50 5.31
C GLY A 323 9.15 1.03 5.37
N ASP A 324 9.41 1.73 4.28
CA ASP A 324 9.58 3.19 4.29
C ASP A 324 8.30 3.96 3.87
N LEU A 325 7.14 3.54 4.42
CA LEU A 325 5.87 4.24 4.18
C LEU A 325 5.86 5.64 4.83
N GLY A 326 6.58 5.82 5.93
CA GLY A 326 6.72 7.13 6.58
C GLY A 326 7.25 8.20 5.63
N ALA A 327 8.27 7.89 4.84
CA ALA A 327 8.83 8.82 3.85
C ALA A 327 7.82 9.18 2.73
N GLU A 328 6.97 8.26 2.30
CA GLU A 328 5.86 8.58 1.39
C GLU A 328 4.91 9.61 2.02
N LEU A 329 4.54 9.40 3.29
CA LEU A 329 3.64 10.32 4.01
C LEU A 329 4.27 11.69 4.24
N GLU A 330 5.58 11.77 4.49
CA GLU A 330 6.31 13.03 4.57
C GLU A 330 6.27 13.80 3.24
N LEU A 331 6.45 13.11 2.10
CA LEU A 331 6.30 13.71 0.78
C LEU A 331 4.87 14.17 0.52
N MET A 332 3.86 13.37 0.87
CA MET A 332 2.45 13.76 0.75
C MET A 332 2.15 15.04 1.53
N VAL A 333 2.67 15.16 2.77
CA VAL A 333 2.53 16.36 3.59
C VAL A 333 3.31 17.53 2.99
N GLY A 334 4.53 17.29 2.52
CA GLY A 334 5.35 18.30 1.84
C GLY A 334 4.68 18.89 0.60
N TYR A 335 3.81 18.13 -0.07
CA TYR A 335 3.03 18.57 -1.24
C TYR A 335 1.61 19.02 -0.90
N GLY A 336 1.31 19.29 0.37
CA GLY A 336 0.12 20.01 0.80
C GLY A 336 -0.98 19.20 1.47
N LEU A 337 -0.80 17.89 1.69
CA LEU A 337 -1.73 17.12 2.49
C LEU A 337 -1.51 17.42 3.98
N ARG A 338 -2.57 17.50 4.78
CA ARG A 338 -2.41 17.68 6.22
C ARG A 338 -1.89 16.37 6.85
N PRO A 339 -1.06 16.42 7.92
CA PRO A 339 -0.55 15.22 8.57
C PRO A 339 -1.64 14.20 8.95
N LEU A 340 -2.76 14.66 9.50
CA LEU A 340 -3.89 13.79 9.85
C LEU A 340 -4.51 13.12 8.60
N ASP A 341 -4.61 13.84 7.49
CA ASP A 341 -5.15 13.28 6.23
C ASP A 341 -4.15 12.27 5.61
N ALA A 342 -2.84 12.46 5.80
CA ALA A 342 -1.83 11.49 5.40
C ALA A 342 -1.94 10.19 6.22
N ILE A 343 -2.20 10.29 7.53
CA ILE A 343 -2.52 9.13 8.38
C ILE A 343 -3.78 8.42 7.87
N VAL A 344 -4.84 9.17 7.54
CA VAL A 344 -6.08 8.61 6.97
C VAL A 344 -5.80 7.92 5.62
N ALA A 345 -4.93 8.48 4.78
CA ALA A 345 -4.53 7.87 3.51
C ALA A 345 -3.80 6.54 3.70
N ALA A 346 -3.00 6.39 4.77
CA ALA A 346 -2.28 5.16 5.10
C ALA A 346 -3.06 4.17 5.98
N THR A 347 -4.31 4.48 6.35
CA THR A 347 -5.13 3.66 7.23
C THR A 347 -6.53 3.46 6.66
N ARG A 348 -7.49 4.33 6.97
CA ARG A 348 -8.90 4.21 6.55
C ARG A 348 -9.07 4.20 5.03
N ASN A 349 -8.51 5.17 4.33
CA ASN A 349 -8.66 5.25 2.87
C ASN A 349 -7.98 4.08 2.17
N ALA A 350 -6.79 3.69 2.66
CA ALA A 350 -6.12 2.49 2.16
C ALA A 350 -6.97 1.23 2.38
N ALA A 351 -7.56 1.06 3.57
CA ALA A 351 -8.47 -0.06 3.84
C ALA A 351 -9.72 -0.02 2.95
N GLU A 352 -10.30 1.17 2.70
CA GLU A 352 -11.43 1.34 1.80
C GLU A 352 -11.05 1.01 0.34
N ASN A 353 -9.88 1.47 -0.12
CA ASN A 353 -9.35 1.12 -1.45
C ASN A 353 -9.16 -0.40 -1.63
N LEU A 354 -8.84 -1.10 -0.56
CA LEU A 354 -8.62 -2.55 -0.57
C LEU A 354 -9.88 -3.39 -0.25
N ASP A 355 -11.04 -2.75 -0.06
CA ASP A 355 -12.29 -3.39 0.39
C ASP A 355 -12.17 -4.07 1.77
N LEU A 356 -11.31 -3.55 2.64
CA LEU A 356 -11.02 -4.09 3.98
C LEU A 356 -11.50 -3.19 5.12
N LEU A 357 -12.18 -2.06 4.82
CA LEU A 357 -12.57 -1.09 5.87
C LEU A 357 -13.49 -1.69 6.94
N HIS A 358 -14.23 -2.73 6.60
CA HIS A 358 -15.07 -3.47 7.56
C HIS A 358 -14.26 -4.21 8.62
N ASP A 359 -12.98 -4.52 8.36
CA ASP A 359 -12.13 -5.37 9.19
C ASP A 359 -10.90 -4.64 9.78
N THR A 360 -10.33 -3.64 9.08
CA THR A 360 -9.12 -2.91 9.50
C THR A 360 -9.16 -1.44 9.08
N GLY A 361 -8.06 -0.70 9.28
CA GLY A 361 -7.90 0.70 8.84
C GLY A 361 -8.43 1.74 9.81
N THR A 362 -9.20 1.34 10.82
CA THR A 362 -9.59 2.21 11.96
C THR A 362 -9.60 1.41 13.26
N ILE A 363 -9.40 2.07 14.39
CA ILE A 363 -9.51 1.45 15.72
C ILE A 363 -10.97 1.51 16.15
N ALA A 364 -11.64 0.35 16.11
CA ALA A 364 -13.01 0.20 16.53
C ALA A 364 -13.24 -1.22 17.09
N ALA A 365 -14.15 -1.37 18.05
CA ALA A 365 -14.51 -2.68 18.60
C ALA A 365 -15.00 -3.63 17.49
N GLY A 366 -14.57 -4.89 17.56
CA GLY A 366 -14.83 -5.92 16.57
C GLY A 366 -13.83 -5.96 15.40
N LYS A 367 -13.06 -4.89 15.16
CA LYS A 367 -12.04 -4.85 14.11
C LYS A 367 -10.78 -5.64 14.49
N ARG A 368 -10.00 -5.98 13.48
CA ARG A 368 -8.72 -6.67 13.63
C ARG A 368 -7.76 -5.84 14.47
N ALA A 369 -7.06 -6.50 15.37
CA ALA A 369 -6.07 -5.87 16.24
C ALA A 369 -4.73 -5.71 15.50
N ASP A 370 -4.71 -4.75 14.57
CA ASP A 370 -3.54 -4.24 13.85
C ASP A 370 -3.30 -2.82 14.36
N LEU A 371 -2.31 -2.63 15.23
CA LEU A 371 -2.09 -1.40 15.98
C LEU A 371 -0.60 -1.05 16.01
N ILE A 372 -0.27 0.25 16.03
CA ILE A 372 1.09 0.74 16.22
C ILE A 372 1.11 1.84 17.29
N ILE A 373 2.24 1.96 18.00
CA ILE A 373 2.51 3.11 18.85
C ILE A 373 3.74 3.85 18.32
N VAL A 374 3.63 5.17 18.27
CA VAL A 374 4.71 6.08 17.87
C VAL A 374 4.95 7.13 18.95
N PRO A 375 6.21 7.55 19.18
CA PRO A 375 6.50 8.66 20.06
C PRO A 375 5.99 9.97 19.49
N GLY A 376 5.56 10.89 20.34
CA GLY A 376 5.09 12.22 19.94
C GLY A 376 3.69 12.23 19.31
N ASP A 377 3.42 13.25 18.52
CA ASP A 377 2.12 13.47 17.87
C ASP A 377 2.26 13.51 16.34
N PRO A 378 1.99 12.39 15.64
CA PRO A 378 2.08 12.34 14.18
C PRO A 378 1.01 13.17 13.46
N THR A 379 -0.01 13.67 14.17
CA THR A 379 -1.00 14.59 13.60
C THR A 379 -0.49 16.02 13.51
N ALA A 380 0.56 16.33 14.28
CA ALA A 380 1.28 17.61 14.23
C ALA A 380 2.57 17.49 13.40
N ASP A 381 3.31 16.40 13.57
CA ASP A 381 4.56 16.12 12.87
C ASP A 381 4.57 14.69 12.33
N ILE A 382 4.32 14.53 11.03
CA ILE A 382 4.20 13.23 10.36
C ILE A 382 5.50 12.41 10.43
N SER A 383 6.67 13.04 10.61
CA SER A 383 7.97 12.37 10.72
C SER A 383 8.06 11.44 11.94
N ALA A 384 7.18 11.59 12.94
CA ALA A 384 7.05 10.67 14.06
C ALA A 384 6.80 9.22 13.60
N LEU A 385 6.18 9.02 12.44
CA LEU A 385 5.93 7.68 11.86
C LEU A 385 7.22 6.95 11.42
N ALA A 386 8.35 7.62 11.32
CA ALA A 386 9.65 6.97 11.13
C ALA A 386 10.13 6.21 12.40
N HIS A 387 9.53 6.45 13.57
CA HIS A 387 10.00 5.99 14.87
C HIS A 387 8.97 5.10 15.59
N ILE A 388 8.43 4.10 14.90
CA ILE A 388 7.45 3.19 15.50
C ILE A 388 8.08 2.40 16.64
N SER A 389 7.51 2.50 17.85
CA SER A 389 8.01 1.87 19.07
C SER A 389 7.30 0.57 19.42
N PHE A 390 6.08 0.36 18.93
CA PHE A 390 5.29 -0.85 19.15
C PHE A 390 4.52 -1.25 17.91
N VAL A 391 4.45 -2.54 17.63
CA VAL A 391 3.65 -3.11 16.52
C VAL A 391 2.89 -4.33 17.03
N LEU A 392 1.57 -4.26 16.89
CA LEU A 392 0.66 -5.38 17.05
C LEU A 392 0.06 -5.73 15.68
N SER A 393 0.15 -6.96 15.25
CA SER A 393 -0.46 -7.42 14.02
C SER A 393 -1.24 -8.70 14.26
N ASN A 394 -2.51 -8.70 13.85
CA ASN A 394 -3.42 -9.83 14.06
C ASN A 394 -3.46 -10.29 15.53
N GLY A 395 -3.37 -9.34 16.48
CA GLY A 395 -3.33 -9.61 17.91
C GLY A 395 -1.99 -10.14 18.45
N ASN A 396 -0.96 -10.28 17.62
CA ASN A 396 0.36 -10.73 18.01
C ASN A 396 1.33 -9.55 18.13
N VAL A 397 2.10 -9.48 19.22
CA VAL A 397 3.15 -8.48 19.39
C VAL A 397 4.32 -8.82 18.46
N ILE A 398 4.61 -7.93 17.53
CA ILE A 398 5.69 -8.06 16.55
C ILE A 398 6.94 -7.31 16.99
N ARG A 399 6.73 -6.14 17.59
CA ARG A 399 7.78 -5.25 18.07
C ARG A 399 7.31 -4.58 19.37
N ASN A 400 8.18 -4.51 20.34
CA ASN A 400 7.93 -3.77 21.58
C ASN A 400 9.24 -3.16 22.07
N ASP A 401 9.48 -1.92 21.67
CA ASP A 401 10.63 -1.10 22.08
C ASP A 401 10.20 -0.03 23.09
N LEU A 402 8.99 -0.14 23.65
CA LEU A 402 8.52 0.76 24.71
C LEU A 402 9.41 0.59 25.95
N VAL A 403 9.96 1.68 26.43
CA VAL A 403 10.76 1.65 27.68
C VAL A 403 9.80 1.35 28.81
N SER A 404 10.01 0.22 29.49
CA SER A 404 9.28 -0.07 30.74
C SER A 404 9.53 1.08 31.71
N ALA A 405 8.49 1.81 32.07
CA ALA A 405 8.57 2.75 33.20
C ALA A 405 9.00 1.92 34.40
N ARG A 406 10.24 2.17 34.91
CA ARG A 406 10.77 1.56 36.11
C ARG A 406 10.16 2.18 37.35
#